data_842d0229f2c03b5e88a9fe465a728389
#
_entry.id   842d0229f2c03b5e88a9fe465a728389
#
_cell.length_a   1.000
_cell.length_b   1.000
_cell.length_c   1.000
_cell.angle_alpha   90.00
_cell.angle_beta   90.00
_cell.angle_gamma   90.00
#
_symmetry.space_group_name_H-M   'P 1'
#
loop_
_entity.id
_entity.type
_entity.pdbx_description
1 polymer ?
#
loop_
_entity_poly.entity_id
_entity_poly.type
_entity_poly.pdbx_seq_one_letter_code
_entity_poly.pdbx_strand_id
1 'polypeptide(L)'
;MKFSYEYPRAALTVDCVVFGLDEDDLQVLLIQRDLPPFEGDWALPGGFVRLEESLEEAARRELQEETGIENVFLEQLYTVGTVDRDPRERVVTVAYYALVNLSDHRIQAATDA
;
A
#
# COMPACT_ATOMS: atom_id res chain seq x y z
N MET A 1 -17.77 -1.32 14.63
CA MET A 1 -18.32 -0.03 15.09
C MET A 1 -18.55 0.89 13.92
N LYS A 2 -19.72 1.50 13.87
CA LYS A 2 -20.00 2.50 12.85
C LYS A 2 -19.72 3.90 13.39
N PHE A 3 -19.21 4.74 12.49
CA PHE A 3 -19.00 6.14 12.80
C PHE A 3 -19.92 6.98 11.95
N SER A 4 -20.49 8.03 12.54
CA SER A 4 -21.35 8.98 11.83
C SER A 4 -20.72 10.35 11.93
N TYR A 5 -20.75 11.08 10.82
CA TYR A 5 -20.15 12.41 10.74
C TYR A 5 -21.17 13.40 10.19
N GLU A 6 -21.04 14.62 10.65
CA GLU A 6 -21.88 15.72 10.15
C GLU A 6 -21.58 16.03 8.67
N TYR A 7 -20.33 15.84 8.26
CA TYR A 7 -19.91 16.10 6.90
C TYR A 7 -19.30 14.85 6.29
N PRO A 8 -19.46 14.68 4.96
CA PRO A 8 -18.80 13.57 4.28
C PRO A 8 -17.30 13.60 4.46
N ARG A 9 -16.67 12.45 4.53
CA ARG A 9 -15.23 12.33 4.70
C ARG A 9 -14.66 11.35 3.68
N ALA A 10 -13.46 11.70 3.18
CA ALA A 10 -12.74 10.80 2.30
C ALA A 10 -12.07 9.69 3.11
N ALA A 11 -11.94 8.53 2.50
CA ALA A 11 -11.11 7.47 3.05
C ALA A 11 -9.64 7.77 2.76
N LEU A 12 -8.76 7.34 3.65
CA LEU A 12 -7.34 7.55 3.54
C LEU A 12 -6.64 6.21 3.39
N THR A 13 -5.84 6.06 2.33
CA THR A 13 -5.09 4.83 2.08
C THR A 13 -3.62 5.15 1.91
N VAL A 14 -2.78 4.12 2.03
CA VAL A 14 -1.36 4.20 1.72
C VAL A 14 -1.02 3.11 0.71
N ASP A 15 -0.07 3.41 -0.17
CA ASP A 15 0.51 2.44 -1.09
C ASP A 15 2.02 2.46 -0.93
N CYS A 16 2.65 1.32 -1.13
CA CYS A 16 4.09 1.18 -1.05
C CYS A 16 4.66 0.84 -2.43
N VAL A 17 5.51 1.72 -2.94
CA VAL A 17 6.24 1.45 -4.18
C VAL A 17 7.59 0.89 -3.77
N VAL A 18 7.73 -0.43 -3.85
CA VAL A 18 8.95 -1.10 -3.44
C VAL A 18 9.77 -1.43 -4.68
N PHE A 19 10.91 -0.78 -4.79
CA PHE A 19 11.86 -1.04 -5.87
C PHE A 19 12.87 -2.05 -5.39
N GLY A 20 12.94 -3.18 -6.08
CA GLY A 20 13.90 -4.22 -5.77
C GLY A 20 15.07 -4.18 -6.74
N LEU A 21 16.28 -4.17 -6.20
CA LEU A 21 17.49 -4.26 -7.00
C LEU A 21 17.96 -5.70 -7.07
N ASP A 22 18.09 -6.21 -8.27
CA ASP A 22 18.79 -7.42 -8.59
C ASP A 22 20.06 -7.01 -9.34
N GLU A 23 20.93 -7.97 -9.69
CA GLU A 23 22.24 -7.67 -10.23
C GLU A 23 22.26 -6.56 -11.29
N ASP A 24 21.35 -6.64 -12.24
CA ASP A 24 21.30 -5.67 -13.34
C ASP A 24 19.93 -5.02 -13.52
N ASP A 25 18.94 -5.39 -12.73
CA ASP A 25 17.58 -4.96 -12.95
C ASP A 25 16.97 -4.25 -11.75
N LEU A 26 16.13 -3.27 -12.05
CA LEU A 26 15.27 -2.63 -11.09
C LEU A 26 13.85 -3.19 -11.30
N GLN A 27 13.27 -3.74 -10.25
CA GLN A 27 11.93 -4.33 -10.29
C GLN A 27 11.00 -3.61 -9.33
N VAL A 28 9.72 -3.65 -9.61
CA VAL A 28 8.68 -3.10 -8.73
C VAL A 28 7.85 -4.25 -8.20
N LEU A 29 7.65 -4.26 -6.88
CA LEU A 29 6.86 -5.31 -6.24
C LEU A 29 5.38 -5.04 -6.44
N LEU A 30 4.68 -6.03 -6.95
CA LEU A 30 3.22 -6.00 -7.08
C LEU A 30 2.63 -7.22 -6.41
N ILE A 31 1.42 -7.07 -5.89
CA ILE A 31 0.64 -8.18 -5.37
C ILE A 31 -0.58 -8.38 -6.26
N GLN A 32 -1.11 -9.60 -6.28
CA GLN A 32 -2.31 -9.89 -7.02
C GLN A 32 -3.50 -9.88 -6.05
N ARG A 33 -4.53 -9.13 -6.40
CA ARG A 33 -5.72 -9.04 -5.57
C ARG A 33 -6.54 -10.31 -5.68
N ASP A 34 -7.06 -10.76 -4.55
CA ASP A 34 -7.95 -11.93 -4.52
C ASP A 34 -9.36 -11.59 -4.04
N LEU A 35 -9.66 -10.29 -3.89
CA LEU A 35 -10.96 -9.80 -3.46
C LEU A 35 -11.52 -8.74 -4.41
N PRO A 36 -12.85 -8.67 -4.58
CA PRO A 36 -13.44 -7.59 -5.35
C PRO A 36 -13.28 -6.24 -4.64
N PRO A 37 -13.32 -5.12 -5.34
CA PRO A 37 -13.26 -5.07 -6.81
C PRO A 37 -11.85 -5.36 -7.31
N PHE A 38 -11.70 -5.55 -8.58
CA PHE A 38 -10.38 -5.76 -9.21
C PHE A 38 -9.71 -7.07 -8.81
N GLU A 39 -10.52 -8.09 -8.48
CA GLU A 39 -10.00 -9.42 -8.20
C GLU A 39 -9.20 -9.94 -9.40
N GLY A 40 -8.00 -10.45 -9.12
CA GLY A 40 -7.11 -10.93 -10.16
C GLY A 40 -6.16 -9.88 -10.72
N ASP A 41 -6.42 -8.60 -10.47
CA ASP A 41 -5.54 -7.51 -10.92
C ASP A 41 -4.30 -7.39 -10.05
N TRP A 42 -3.24 -6.90 -10.64
CA TRP A 42 -2.00 -6.60 -9.92
C TRP A 42 -2.09 -5.21 -9.31
N ALA A 43 -1.54 -5.07 -8.11
CA ALA A 43 -1.60 -3.82 -7.37
C ALA A 43 -0.34 -3.64 -6.53
N LEU A 44 -0.09 -2.38 -6.14
CA LEU A 44 0.94 -2.09 -5.15
C LEU A 44 0.47 -2.58 -3.78
N PRO A 45 1.38 -3.03 -2.91
CA PRO A 45 1.02 -3.28 -1.51
C PRO A 45 0.47 -2.02 -0.88
N GLY A 46 -0.60 -2.15 -0.10
CA GLY A 46 -1.21 -1.00 0.56
C GLY A 46 -2.59 -1.30 1.09
N GLY A 47 -3.22 -0.31 1.66
CA GLY A 47 -4.55 -0.44 2.21
C GLY A 47 -4.97 0.77 3.02
N PHE A 48 -6.06 0.62 3.74
CA PHE A 48 -6.64 1.71 4.52
C PHE A 48 -5.86 2.00 5.80
N VAL A 49 -5.74 3.28 6.12
CA VAL A 49 -5.11 3.73 7.35
C VAL A 49 -6.11 3.58 8.49
N ARG A 50 -5.67 2.99 9.60
CA ARG A 50 -6.49 2.84 10.80
C ARG A 50 -6.44 4.11 11.63
N LEU A 51 -7.47 4.32 12.45
CA LEU A 51 -7.58 5.56 13.23
C LEU A 51 -6.43 5.79 14.19
N GLU A 52 -5.85 4.74 14.71
CA GLU A 52 -4.77 4.83 15.70
C GLU A 52 -3.37 4.75 15.08
N GLU A 53 -3.27 4.72 13.75
CA GLU A 53 -1.99 4.62 13.05
C GLU A 53 -1.57 5.94 12.44
N SER A 54 -0.27 6.21 12.44
CA SER A 54 0.29 7.23 11.55
C SER A 54 0.32 6.68 10.12
N LEU A 55 0.53 7.56 9.16
CA LEU A 55 0.65 7.14 7.75
C LEU A 55 1.80 6.17 7.57
N GLU A 56 2.95 6.46 8.17
CA GLU A 56 4.11 5.58 8.05
C GLU A 56 3.86 4.23 8.71
N GLU A 57 3.22 4.21 9.88
CA GLU A 57 2.87 2.96 10.55
C GLU A 57 1.95 2.11 9.69
N ALA A 58 0.97 2.73 9.03
CA ALA A 58 0.06 2.03 8.14
C ALA A 58 0.81 1.43 6.95
N ALA A 59 1.72 2.20 6.35
CA ALA A 59 2.52 1.72 5.22
C ALA A 59 3.37 0.52 5.62
N ARG A 60 4.03 0.59 6.78
CA ARG A 60 4.86 -0.52 7.28
C ARG A 60 4.03 -1.75 7.57
N ARG A 61 2.87 -1.56 8.19
CA ARG A 61 1.97 -2.67 8.51
C ARG A 61 1.48 -3.37 7.25
N GLU A 62 0.99 -2.61 6.28
CA GLU A 62 0.47 -3.18 5.04
C GLU A 62 1.57 -3.90 4.27
N LEU A 63 2.76 -3.32 4.21
CA LEU A 63 3.88 -3.94 3.52
C LEU A 63 4.26 -5.27 4.17
N GLN A 64 4.35 -5.30 5.50
CA GLN A 64 4.69 -6.50 6.23
C GLN A 64 3.62 -7.57 6.09
N GLU A 65 2.35 -7.19 6.23
CA GLU A 65 1.24 -8.15 6.13
C GLU A 65 1.12 -8.77 4.74
N GLU A 66 1.35 -7.98 3.70
CA GLU A 66 1.13 -8.44 2.33
C GLU A 66 2.36 -9.06 1.68
N THR A 67 3.56 -8.71 2.14
CA THR A 67 4.79 -9.18 1.48
C THR A 67 5.81 -9.79 2.44
N GLY A 68 5.67 -9.58 3.73
CA GLY A 68 6.66 -10.02 4.71
C GLY A 68 7.88 -9.11 4.84
N ILE A 69 7.95 -8.03 4.08
CA ILE A 69 9.08 -7.11 4.14
C ILE A 69 9.01 -6.26 5.40
N GLU A 70 10.10 -6.21 6.14
CA GLU A 70 10.23 -5.44 7.37
C GLU A 70 11.54 -4.66 7.37
N ASN A 71 11.62 -3.68 8.28
CA ASN A 71 12.87 -2.96 8.57
C ASN A 71 13.48 -2.27 7.36
N VAL A 72 12.64 -1.72 6.50
CA VAL A 72 13.07 -0.95 5.37
C VAL A 72 12.83 0.53 5.63
N PHE A 73 13.64 1.37 5.01
CA PHE A 73 13.43 2.80 5.05
C PHE A 73 12.29 3.14 4.10
N LEU A 74 11.29 3.86 4.62
CA LEU A 74 10.16 4.32 3.84
C LEU A 74 10.14 5.84 3.83
N GLU A 75 9.91 6.41 2.67
CA GLU A 75 9.81 7.84 2.52
C GLU A 75 8.60 8.18 1.67
N GLN A 76 7.90 9.25 2.01
CA GLN A 76 6.73 9.66 1.26
C GLN A 76 7.14 10.11 -0.14
N LEU A 77 6.46 9.55 -1.12
CA LEU A 77 6.75 9.82 -2.52
C LEU A 77 5.77 10.84 -3.10
N TYR A 78 4.49 10.61 -2.90
CA TYR A 78 3.48 11.40 -3.59
C TYR A 78 2.10 11.16 -2.97
N THR A 79 1.21 12.12 -3.11
CA THR A 79 -0.18 11.99 -2.66
C THR A 79 -1.11 12.09 -3.88
N VAL A 80 -2.01 11.13 -4.00
CA VAL A 80 -2.97 11.08 -5.11
C VAL A 80 -4.35 11.33 -4.55
N GLY A 81 -4.96 12.43 -4.95
CA GLY A 81 -6.26 12.83 -4.44
C GLY A 81 -7.28 13.15 -5.51
N THR A 82 -7.11 12.60 -6.71
CA THR A 82 -8.03 12.85 -7.82
C THR A 82 -9.44 12.37 -7.49
N VAL A 83 -10.43 13.21 -7.80
CA VAL A 83 -11.83 12.87 -7.62
C VAL A 83 -12.21 11.71 -8.56
N ASP A 84 -13.06 10.82 -8.08
CA ASP A 84 -13.58 9.68 -8.86
C ASP A 84 -12.51 8.66 -9.28
N ARG A 85 -11.36 8.68 -8.61
CA ARG A 85 -10.30 7.71 -8.89
C ARG A 85 -10.71 6.29 -8.48
N ASP A 86 -11.40 6.15 -7.34
CA ASP A 86 -11.90 4.87 -6.85
C ASP A 86 -13.41 4.82 -7.07
N PRO A 87 -13.94 3.77 -7.70
CA PRO A 87 -15.37 3.70 -7.98
C PRO A 87 -16.24 3.56 -6.73
N ARG A 88 -15.66 3.14 -5.61
CA ARG A 88 -16.42 2.88 -4.38
C ARG A 88 -16.67 4.14 -3.57
N GLU A 89 -15.69 5.05 -3.50
CA GLU A 89 -15.81 6.23 -2.66
C GLU A 89 -14.67 7.21 -2.96
N ARG A 90 -14.72 8.35 -2.30
CA ARG A 90 -13.61 9.30 -2.36
C ARG A 90 -12.45 8.77 -1.56
N VAL A 91 -11.32 8.54 -2.22
CA VAL A 91 -10.10 8.01 -1.60
C VAL A 91 -8.93 8.93 -1.87
N VAL A 92 -8.19 9.26 -0.82
CA VAL A 92 -6.92 9.97 -0.92
C VAL A 92 -5.83 8.97 -0.54
N THR A 93 -4.87 8.78 -1.43
CA THR A 93 -3.78 7.82 -1.21
C THR A 93 -2.45 8.53 -1.03
N VAL A 94 -1.73 8.18 0.02
CA VAL A 94 -0.36 8.64 0.21
C VAL A 94 0.57 7.50 -0.17
N ALA A 95 1.39 7.71 -1.18
CA ALA A 95 2.34 6.71 -1.66
C ALA A 95 3.69 6.88 -0.94
N TYR A 96 4.23 5.76 -0.49
CA TYR A 96 5.58 5.67 0.08
C TYR A 96 6.45 4.86 -0.86
N TYR A 97 7.74 5.08 -0.82
CA TYR A 97 8.66 4.23 -1.57
C TYR A 97 9.75 3.66 -0.67
N ALA A 98 10.27 2.53 -1.09
CA ALA A 98 11.43 1.88 -0.49
C ALA A 98 12.30 1.30 -1.58
N LEU A 99 13.59 1.24 -1.33
CA LEU A 99 14.54 0.58 -2.21
C LEU A 99 15.14 -0.57 -1.44
N VAL A 100 15.01 -1.77 -1.97
CA VAL A 100 15.49 -2.97 -1.29
C VAL A 100 16.41 -3.76 -2.21
N ASN A 101 17.35 -4.46 -1.60
CA ASN A 101 18.18 -5.42 -2.31
C ASN A 101 17.47 -6.76 -2.22
N LEU A 102 17.10 -7.33 -3.36
CA LEU A 102 16.31 -8.55 -3.38
C LEU A 102 16.99 -9.73 -2.71
N SER A 103 18.33 -9.76 -2.68
CA SER A 103 19.05 -10.83 -2.02
C SER A 103 18.93 -10.79 -0.50
N ASP A 104 18.58 -9.63 0.05
CA ASP A 104 18.49 -9.43 1.51
C ASP A 104 17.08 -9.65 2.04
N HIS A 105 16.08 -9.83 1.17
CA HIS A 105 14.70 -9.92 1.58
C HIS A 105 14.03 -11.15 1.02
N ARG A 106 13.36 -11.89 1.89
CA ARG A 106 12.47 -12.97 1.47
C ARG A 106 11.07 -12.40 1.39
N ILE A 107 10.54 -12.38 0.18
CA ILE A 107 9.20 -11.87 -0.05
C ILE A 107 8.23 -13.04 0.02
N GLN A 108 7.24 -12.93 0.89
CA GLN A 108 6.17 -13.90 1.00
C GLN A 108 4.93 -13.35 0.32
N ALA A 109 4.41 -14.11 -0.64
CA ALA A 109 3.13 -13.78 -1.20
C ALA A 109 2.07 -14.05 -0.14
N ALA A 110 1.30 -13.02 0.20
CA ALA A 110 0.20 -13.14 1.13
C ALA A 110 -1.09 -12.84 0.39
N THR A 111 -2.18 -13.40 0.90
CA THR A 111 -3.48 -13.09 0.34
C THR A 111 -3.78 -11.63 0.57
N ASP A 112 -4.14 -10.92 -0.49
CA ASP A 112 -4.52 -9.54 -0.40
C ASP A 112 -5.83 -9.41 0.35
N ALA A 113 -5.81 -8.60 1.35
CA ALA A 113 -7.00 -8.40 2.15
C ALA A 113 -7.91 -7.32 1.57
#